data_58b496223244a44e9a26e8df70232608
#
_entry.id   58b496223244a44e9a26e8df70232608
#
_cell.length_a   1.000
_cell.length_b   1.000
_cell.length_c   1.000
_cell.angle_alpha   90.00
_cell.angle_beta   90.00
_cell.angle_gamma   90.00
#
_symmetry.space_group_name_H-M   'P 1'
#
loop_
_entity.id
_entity.type
_entity.pdbx_description
1 polymer ?
#
loop_
_entity_poly.entity_id
_entity_poly.type
_entity_poly.pdbx_seq_one_letter_code
_entity_poly.pdbx_strand_id
1 'polypeptide(L)'
;MAATKIYVYGFSGHGAVVADVARACGYGEVVFLDDAKFDGKNVLKFDPSLEKADVIVAIGDNKIRRILQERVKNAGFVVVNLIHPSAVVSAGAQIGDGAVVMPNAVINARALIGEGA
;
A
#
# COMPACT_ATOMS: atom_id res chain seq x y z
N MET A 1 1.21 -19.93 -3.17
CA MET A 1 1.71 -19.21 -2.00
C MET A 1 1.36 -17.75 -2.14
N ALA A 2 0.78 -17.17 -1.14
CA ALA A 2 0.55 -15.75 -1.13
C ALA A 2 1.89 -15.00 -1.09
N ALA A 3 1.93 -13.80 -1.65
CA ALA A 3 3.07 -12.92 -1.50
C ALA A 3 3.31 -12.65 -0.03
N THR A 4 4.53 -12.74 0.42
CA THR A 4 4.86 -12.60 1.83
C THR A 4 5.48 -11.26 2.17
N LYS A 5 5.92 -10.50 1.16
CA LYS A 5 6.61 -9.23 1.35
C LYS A 5 5.86 -8.08 0.71
N ILE A 6 5.78 -6.98 1.43
CA ILE A 6 5.24 -5.73 0.92
C ILE A 6 6.12 -4.56 1.37
N TYR A 7 6.31 -3.59 0.48
CA TYR A 7 6.90 -2.31 0.83
C TYR A 7 5.78 -1.33 1.16
N VAL A 8 5.89 -0.69 2.30
CA VAL A 8 5.03 0.44 2.67
C VAL A 8 5.85 1.71 2.45
N TYR A 9 5.50 2.45 1.42
CA TYR A 9 6.24 3.65 1.01
C TYR A 9 5.67 4.86 1.73
N GLY A 10 6.30 5.24 2.81
CA GLY A 10 5.90 6.32 3.72
C GLY A 10 6.02 5.87 5.17
N PHE A 11 7.06 6.34 5.85
CA PHE A 11 7.31 5.99 7.26
C PHE A 11 6.77 7.09 8.17
N SER A 12 5.49 6.96 8.51
CA SER A 12 4.75 7.94 9.31
C SER A 12 3.69 7.22 10.16
N GLY A 13 2.93 7.98 10.93
CA GLY A 13 1.78 7.41 11.65
C GLY A 13 0.78 6.73 10.73
N HIS A 14 0.49 7.35 9.59
CA HIS A 14 -0.37 6.73 8.58
C HIS A 14 0.27 5.46 8.00
N GLY A 15 1.57 5.49 7.74
CA GLY A 15 2.30 4.33 7.26
C GLY A 15 2.23 3.16 8.25
N ALA A 16 2.29 3.43 9.55
CA ALA A 16 2.16 2.41 10.58
C ALA A 16 0.77 1.76 10.54
N VAL A 17 -0.29 2.55 10.35
CA VAL A 17 -1.65 2.03 10.23
C VAL A 17 -1.79 1.16 8.98
N VAL A 18 -1.25 1.61 7.86
CA VAL A 18 -1.27 0.84 6.61
C VAL A 18 -0.50 -0.46 6.76
N ALA A 19 0.63 -0.45 7.46
CA ALA A 19 1.40 -1.65 7.74
C ALA A 19 0.59 -2.67 8.54
N ASP A 20 -0.20 -2.22 9.51
CA ASP A 20 -1.08 -3.12 10.27
C ASP A 20 -2.14 -3.75 9.37
N VAL A 21 -2.72 -2.98 8.44
CA VAL A 21 -3.67 -3.52 7.47
C VAL A 21 -2.98 -4.57 6.59
N ALA A 22 -1.77 -4.30 6.14
CA ALA A 22 -1.01 -5.24 5.32
C ALA A 22 -0.77 -6.56 6.06
N ARG A 23 -0.38 -6.50 7.34
CA ARG A 23 -0.19 -7.69 8.15
C ARG A 23 -1.50 -8.47 8.32
N ALA A 24 -2.60 -7.78 8.52
CA ALA A 24 -3.92 -8.41 8.60
C ALA A 24 -4.32 -9.08 7.29
N CYS A 25 -3.82 -8.59 6.16
CA CYS A 25 -4.04 -9.20 4.85
C CYS A 25 -3.13 -10.39 4.57
N GLY A 26 -2.23 -10.73 5.49
CA GLY A 26 -1.38 -11.92 5.38
C GLY A 26 0.06 -11.68 4.98
N TYR A 27 0.49 -10.43 4.84
CA TYR A 27 1.90 -10.16 4.54
C TYR A 27 2.75 -10.43 5.78
N GLY A 28 3.70 -11.36 5.64
CA GLY A 28 4.59 -11.75 6.74
C GLY A 28 5.79 -10.83 6.91
N GLU A 29 6.15 -10.10 5.85
CA GLU A 29 7.28 -9.18 5.86
C GLU A 29 6.85 -7.82 5.35
N VAL A 30 6.94 -6.81 6.21
CA VAL A 30 6.62 -5.42 5.87
C VAL A 30 7.90 -4.60 5.96
N VAL A 31 8.28 -3.99 4.86
CA VAL A 31 9.47 -3.16 4.77
C VAL A 31 9.05 -1.73 4.48
N PHE A 32 9.46 -0.80 5.33
CA PHE A 32 9.16 0.62 5.10
C PHE A 32 10.15 1.24 4.13
N LEU A 33 9.65 2.08 3.24
CA LEU A 33 10.46 2.94 2.39
C LEU A 33 10.14 4.39 2.72
N ASP A 34 11.15 5.23 2.75
CA ASP A 34 10.94 6.68 2.90
C ASP A 34 12.19 7.40 2.40
N ASP A 35 12.03 8.28 1.42
CA ASP A 35 13.15 8.95 0.78
C ASP A 35 13.78 10.03 1.66
N ALA A 36 13.10 10.41 2.76
CA ALA A 36 13.60 11.40 3.70
C ALA A 36 13.99 10.80 5.05
N LYS A 37 13.27 9.77 5.51
CA LYS A 37 13.43 9.20 6.85
C LYS A 37 14.16 7.85 6.85
N PHE A 38 14.81 7.50 5.75
CA PHE A 38 15.51 6.22 5.67
C PHE A 38 16.72 6.19 6.59
N ASP A 39 16.97 5.03 7.19
CA ASP A 39 18.16 4.78 8.00
C ASP A 39 19.03 3.66 7.42
N GLY A 40 18.61 3.07 6.30
CA GLY A 40 19.32 1.99 5.64
C GLY A 40 19.20 0.64 6.33
N LYS A 41 18.43 0.56 7.41
CA LYS A 41 18.29 -0.65 8.21
C LYS A 41 16.82 -1.04 8.39
N ASN A 42 16.04 -0.23 9.10
CA ASN A 42 14.62 -0.47 9.33
C ASN A 42 13.74 0.24 8.30
N VAL A 43 14.23 1.34 7.78
CA VAL A 43 13.57 2.13 6.74
C VAL A 43 14.56 2.31 5.61
N LEU A 44 14.19 1.89 4.41
CA LEU A 44 15.05 1.97 3.24
C LEU A 44 14.65 3.15 2.36
N LYS A 45 15.61 3.66 1.61
CA LYS A 45 15.32 4.60 0.54
C LYS A 45 14.86 3.81 -0.68
N PHE A 46 13.87 4.32 -1.42
CA PHE A 46 13.44 3.66 -2.64
C PHE A 46 14.59 3.63 -3.66
N ASP A 47 14.77 2.47 -4.26
CA ASP A 47 15.75 2.26 -5.32
C ASP A 47 15.17 1.23 -6.31
N PRO A 48 15.22 1.51 -7.62
CA PRO A 48 14.72 0.54 -8.61
C PRO A 48 15.38 -0.84 -8.56
N SER A 49 16.56 -0.93 -7.94
CA SER A 49 17.29 -2.19 -7.82
C SER A 49 16.85 -3.04 -6.62
N LEU A 50 15.97 -2.52 -5.75
CA LEU A 50 15.41 -3.30 -4.65
C LEU A 50 14.71 -4.55 -5.19
N GLU A 51 14.71 -5.61 -4.39
CA GLU A 51 13.96 -6.81 -4.72
C GLU A 51 12.51 -6.46 -5.04
N LYS A 52 12.00 -6.96 -6.17
CA LYS A 52 10.62 -6.67 -6.56
C LYS A 52 9.65 -7.35 -5.62
N ALA A 53 8.65 -6.61 -5.19
CA ALA A 53 7.59 -7.09 -4.32
C ALA A 53 6.38 -6.17 -4.47
N ASP A 54 5.30 -6.50 -3.76
CA ASP A 54 4.13 -5.64 -3.71
C ASP A 54 4.46 -4.33 -3.00
N VAL A 55 3.82 -3.25 -3.42
CA VAL A 55 4.02 -1.92 -2.86
C VAL A 55 2.67 -1.27 -2.59
N ILE A 56 2.57 -0.60 -1.45
CA ILE A 56 1.48 0.33 -1.14
C ILE A 56 2.11 1.67 -0.77
N VAL A 57 1.60 2.76 -1.34
CA VAL A 57 2.11 4.10 -1.04
C VAL A 57 1.23 4.72 0.05
N ALA A 58 1.82 4.97 1.21
CA ALA A 58 1.14 5.47 2.41
C ALA A 58 1.52 6.93 2.68
N ILE A 59 1.28 7.78 1.70
CA ILE A 59 1.56 9.22 1.76
C ILE A 59 0.22 9.96 1.73
N GLY A 60 0.01 10.87 2.66
CA GLY A 60 -1.25 11.60 2.78
C GLY A 60 -1.53 12.59 1.65
N ASP A 61 -0.49 13.19 1.08
CA ASP A 61 -0.65 14.13 -0.03
C ASP A 61 -1.02 13.38 -1.31
N ASN A 62 -2.17 13.70 -1.89
CA ASN A 62 -2.69 13.00 -3.07
C ASN A 62 -1.77 13.11 -4.28
N LYS A 63 -1.17 14.27 -4.48
CA LYS A 63 -0.31 14.52 -5.63
C LYS A 63 1.00 13.74 -5.51
N ILE A 64 1.62 13.80 -4.34
CA ILE A 64 2.87 13.05 -4.06
C ILE A 64 2.60 11.56 -4.15
N ARG A 65 1.50 11.08 -3.59
CA ARG A 65 1.14 9.67 -3.64
C ARG A 65 1.03 9.18 -5.07
N ARG A 66 0.39 9.95 -5.94
CA ARG A 66 0.26 9.60 -7.36
C ARG A 66 1.62 9.52 -8.05
N ILE A 67 2.48 10.49 -7.80
CA ILE A 67 3.85 10.51 -8.36
C ILE A 67 4.62 9.28 -7.94
N LEU A 68 4.56 8.92 -6.66
CA LEU A 68 5.28 7.76 -6.14
C LEU A 68 4.72 6.45 -6.67
N GLN A 69 3.39 6.36 -6.83
CA GLN A 69 2.77 5.18 -7.44
C GLN A 69 3.27 4.96 -8.86
N GLU A 70 3.34 6.02 -9.66
CA GLU A 70 3.88 5.94 -11.02
C GLU A 70 5.36 5.54 -11.00
N ARG A 71 6.14 6.09 -10.08
CA ARG A 71 7.56 5.76 -9.94
C ARG A 71 7.77 4.27 -9.73
N VAL A 72 7.06 3.68 -8.78
CA VAL A 72 7.25 2.26 -8.45
C VAL A 72 6.70 1.36 -9.54
N LYS A 73 5.60 1.72 -10.19
CA LYS A 73 5.08 0.97 -11.34
C LYS A 73 6.09 0.96 -12.49
N ASN A 74 6.65 2.11 -12.80
CA ASN A 74 7.63 2.23 -13.89
C ASN A 74 8.91 1.46 -13.60
N ALA A 75 9.23 1.25 -12.33
CA ALA A 75 10.38 0.46 -11.92
C ALA A 75 10.09 -1.04 -11.86
N GLY A 76 8.88 -1.48 -12.20
CA GLY A 76 8.53 -2.89 -12.27
C GLY A 76 7.95 -3.47 -10.99
N PHE A 77 7.65 -2.64 -10.00
CA PHE A 77 6.97 -3.10 -8.78
C PHE A 77 5.47 -3.17 -9.01
N VAL A 78 4.77 -3.97 -8.20
CA VAL A 78 3.31 -4.14 -8.29
C VAL A 78 2.65 -3.30 -7.20
N VAL A 79 1.86 -2.31 -7.60
CA VAL A 79 1.05 -1.53 -6.66
C VAL A 79 -0.24 -2.32 -6.40
N VAL A 80 -0.45 -2.69 -5.15
CA VAL A 80 -1.60 -3.48 -4.73
C VAL A 80 -2.63 -2.62 -4.03
N ASN A 81 -3.86 -3.10 -3.92
CA ASN A 81 -4.80 -2.56 -2.93
C ASN A 81 -4.75 -3.42 -1.67
N LEU A 82 -5.13 -2.84 -0.55
CA LEU A 82 -5.22 -3.55 0.72
C LEU A 82 -6.65 -3.40 1.24
N ILE A 83 -7.29 -4.53 1.52
CA ILE A 83 -8.65 -4.56 2.06
C ILE A 83 -8.58 -5.31 3.37
N HIS A 84 -8.82 -4.61 4.48
CA HIS A 84 -8.77 -5.25 5.78
C HIS A 84 -9.81 -6.37 5.84
N PRO A 85 -9.49 -7.53 6.41
CA PRO A 85 -10.44 -8.67 6.47
C PRO A 85 -11.75 -8.36 7.19
N SER A 86 -11.79 -7.37 8.09
CA SER A 86 -13.02 -6.97 8.76
C SER A 86 -13.87 -6.00 7.94
N ALA A 87 -13.38 -5.50 6.82
CA ALA A 87 -14.17 -4.63 5.95
C ALA A 87 -15.24 -5.43 5.21
N VAL A 88 -16.39 -4.80 5.00
CA VAL A 88 -17.47 -5.40 4.21
C VAL A 88 -17.47 -4.71 2.85
N VAL A 89 -17.08 -5.45 1.84
CA VAL A 89 -16.99 -4.93 0.46
C VAL A 89 -17.97 -5.68 -0.41
N SER A 90 -18.92 -4.95 -1.01
CA SER A 90 -19.88 -5.55 -1.92
C SER A 90 -19.17 -6.12 -3.15
N ALA A 91 -19.66 -7.26 -3.64
CA ALA A 91 -19.14 -7.88 -4.85
C ALA A 91 -19.22 -6.96 -6.07
N GLY A 92 -20.17 -6.02 -6.08
CA GLY A 92 -20.32 -5.05 -7.18
C GLY A 92 -19.45 -3.81 -7.05
N ALA A 93 -18.70 -3.66 -5.96
CA ALA A 93 -17.80 -2.52 -5.79
C ALA A 93 -16.53 -2.70 -6.62
N GLN A 94 -15.96 -1.59 -7.09
CA GLN A 94 -14.70 -1.57 -7.81
C GLN A 94 -13.67 -0.82 -6.99
N ILE A 95 -12.51 -1.44 -6.76
CA ILE A 95 -11.45 -0.88 -5.94
C ILE A 95 -10.18 -0.82 -6.77
N GLY A 96 -9.67 0.39 -6.99
CA GLY A 96 -8.46 0.61 -7.79
C GLY A 96 -7.19 0.22 -7.06
N ASP A 97 -6.10 0.10 -7.82
CA ASP A 97 -4.79 -0.19 -7.27
C ASP A 97 -4.33 0.93 -6.35
N GLY A 98 -3.61 0.57 -5.30
CA GLY A 98 -3.09 1.53 -4.34
C GLY A 98 -4.10 2.03 -3.33
N ALA A 99 -5.34 1.56 -3.37
CA ALA A 99 -6.35 1.91 -2.38
C ALA A 99 -6.17 1.10 -1.10
N VAL A 100 -6.51 1.71 0.03
CA VAL A 100 -6.50 1.03 1.33
C VAL A 100 -7.90 1.10 1.93
N VAL A 101 -8.50 -0.05 2.19
CA VAL A 101 -9.79 -0.15 2.87
C VAL A 101 -9.54 -0.54 4.31
N MET A 102 -9.89 0.36 5.22
CA MET A 102 -9.58 0.26 6.65
C MET A 102 -10.48 -0.78 7.36
N PRO A 103 -10.10 -1.18 8.60
CA PRO A 103 -10.93 -2.08 9.39
C PRO A 103 -12.35 -1.55 9.54
N ASN A 104 -13.31 -2.46 9.44
CA ASN A 104 -14.75 -2.19 9.63
C ASN A 104 -15.36 -1.21 8.61
N ALA A 105 -14.66 -0.88 7.53
CA ALA A 105 -15.24 -0.09 6.46
C ALA A 105 -16.31 -0.87 5.72
N VAL A 106 -17.30 -0.16 5.18
CA VAL A 106 -18.37 -0.77 4.37
C VAL A 106 -18.34 -0.10 3.00
N ILE A 107 -18.13 -0.90 1.97
CA ILE A 107 -18.14 -0.45 0.58
C ILE A 107 -19.38 -1.04 -0.10
N ASN A 108 -20.31 -0.20 -0.45
CA ASN A 108 -21.60 -0.62 -1.01
C ASN A 108 -21.50 -1.06 -2.47
N ALA A 109 -22.53 -1.73 -2.94
CA ALA A 109 -22.66 -2.07 -4.35
C ALA A 109 -22.59 -0.82 -5.22
N ARG A 110 -21.95 -0.94 -6.39
CA ARG A 110 -21.72 0.14 -7.34
C ARG A 110 -20.76 1.23 -6.86
N ALA A 111 -20.18 1.10 -5.66
CA ALA A 111 -19.16 2.04 -5.23
C ALA A 111 -17.93 1.90 -6.14
N LEU A 112 -17.29 3.02 -6.43
CA LEU A 112 -16.06 3.08 -7.19
C LEU A 112 -14.99 3.75 -6.33
N ILE A 113 -14.00 2.98 -5.92
CA ILE A 113 -12.86 3.48 -5.17
C ILE A 113 -11.71 3.63 -6.16
N GLY A 114 -11.31 4.85 -6.41
CA GLY A 114 -10.27 5.15 -7.38
C GLY A 114 -8.89 4.67 -6.94
N GLU A 115 -7.93 4.75 -7.86
CA GLU A 115 -6.55 4.39 -7.56
C GLU A 115 -6.02 5.25 -6.41
N GLY A 116 -5.34 4.61 -5.46
CA GLY A 116 -4.69 5.28 -4.34
C GLY A 116 -5.62 5.84 -3.27
N ALA A 117 -6.87 5.45 -3.28
CA ALA A 117 -7.82 5.95 -2.29
C ALA A 117 -7.61 5.33 -0.89
#